data_ad6856607a58d98a84836228b5f70a08
#
_entry.id   ad6856607a58d98a84836228b5f70a08
#
_cell.length_a   1.000
_cell.length_b   1.000
_cell.length_c   1.000
_cell.angle_alpha   90.00
_cell.angle_beta   90.00
_cell.angle_gamma   90.00
#
_symmetry.space_group_name_H-M   'P 1'
#
loop_
_entity.id
_entity.type
_entity.pdbx_description
1 polymer ?
#
loop_
_entity_poly.entity_id
_entity_poly.type
_entity_poly.pdbx_seq_one_letter_code
_entity_poly.pdbx_strand_id
1 'polypeptide(L)'
;METDLPVDEPEGPPNHMDFSIGGPSNNPSASKTQATGTPTGGWLMTAVAPWGESEEDAFDQCLVDLGLGDCRLVQVKGAMLPMGFTAEPPRSLPMGSLVECHFSVAYSWDGGTACAGAAWARCNTPEGEEVAIVATIATEDDYEETEILLKRQMQRRLASRDLEIIEHGIAVDEVTAAEGHWGGVIAALILPDSLGIGGPVGRVRETSSSTGLRSASDGGGNFSL
;
A
#
# COMPACT_ATOMS: atom_id res chain seq x y z
N MET A 1 -37.86 41.28 -38.66
CA MET A 1 -37.26 41.61 -37.36
C MET A 1 -36.90 40.26 -36.71
N GLU A 2 -35.72 39.83 -37.00
CA GLU A 2 -35.11 38.59 -36.48
C GLU A 2 -34.21 39.03 -35.35
N THR A 3 -34.52 38.57 -34.13
CA THR A 3 -33.74 38.86 -32.94
C THR A 3 -32.75 37.69 -32.75
N ASP A 4 -31.48 37.95 -33.10
CA ASP A 4 -30.35 37.11 -32.74
C ASP A 4 -30.18 37.12 -31.22
N LEU A 5 -30.30 35.90 -30.63
CA LEU A 5 -29.89 35.62 -29.25
C LEU A 5 -28.44 35.15 -29.28
N PRO A 6 -27.58 35.64 -28.41
CA PRO A 6 -26.20 35.13 -28.29
C PRO A 6 -26.20 33.75 -27.73
N VAL A 7 -25.50 32.84 -28.43
CA VAL A 7 -25.18 31.49 -27.99
C VAL A 7 -24.06 31.57 -26.96
N ASP A 8 -24.38 31.23 -25.70
CA ASP A 8 -23.38 31.02 -24.65
C ASP A 8 -22.50 29.82 -25.03
N GLU A 9 -21.22 30.05 -25.28
CA GLU A 9 -20.22 29.01 -25.40
C GLU A 9 -20.01 28.36 -24.01
N PRO A 10 -19.97 27.00 -23.93
CA PRO A 10 -19.64 26.35 -22.69
C PRO A 10 -18.17 26.59 -22.33
N GLU A 11 -17.94 27.15 -21.17
CA GLU A 11 -16.61 27.29 -20.58
C GLU A 11 -15.94 25.89 -20.51
N GLY A 12 -14.76 25.80 -21.11
CA GLY A 12 -13.94 24.58 -21.12
C GLY A 12 -13.53 24.13 -19.72
N PRO A 13 -13.15 22.87 -19.57
CA PRO A 13 -12.80 22.32 -18.27
C PRO A 13 -11.60 23.05 -17.65
N PRO A 14 -11.58 23.21 -16.30
CA PRO A 14 -10.53 23.95 -15.61
C PRO A 14 -9.16 23.31 -15.82
N ASN A 15 -8.19 24.19 -16.04
CA ASN A 15 -6.79 23.93 -16.30
C ASN A 15 -6.19 22.77 -15.51
N HIS A 16 -5.57 21.91 -16.27
CA HIS A 16 -4.59 20.92 -15.85
C HIS A 16 -3.56 21.58 -14.91
N MET A 17 -3.59 21.24 -13.62
CA MET A 17 -2.51 21.63 -12.71
C MET A 17 -1.31 20.76 -13.02
N ASP A 18 -0.32 21.33 -13.71
CA ASP A 18 1.02 20.77 -13.85
C ASP A 18 1.65 20.62 -12.46
N PHE A 19 1.96 19.38 -12.08
CA PHE A 19 2.83 19.09 -10.97
C PHE A 19 4.26 19.45 -11.36
N SER A 20 4.60 20.72 -11.35
CA SER A 20 5.99 21.16 -11.46
C SER A 20 6.72 20.83 -10.18
N ILE A 21 7.67 19.89 -10.27
CA ILE A 21 8.62 19.55 -9.22
C ILE A 21 9.46 20.79 -8.93
N GLY A 22 9.15 21.50 -7.83
CA GLY A 22 10.02 22.53 -7.28
C GLY A 22 11.31 21.88 -6.78
N GLY A 23 12.45 22.32 -7.37
CA GLY A 23 13.77 21.91 -6.93
C GLY A 23 14.04 22.29 -5.47
N PRO A 24 15.11 21.73 -4.84
CA PRO A 24 15.37 21.87 -3.42
C PRO A 24 15.66 23.33 -3.06
N SER A 25 14.73 23.93 -2.33
CA SER A 25 14.94 25.22 -1.66
C SER A 25 15.75 24.98 -0.39
N ASN A 26 17.04 25.32 -0.43
CA ASN A 26 17.89 25.41 0.75
C ASN A 26 17.46 26.61 1.62
N ASN A 27 16.67 26.33 2.63
CA ASN A 27 16.42 27.28 3.71
C ASN A 27 16.80 26.63 5.06
N PRO A 28 17.91 27.05 5.70
CA PRO A 28 18.26 26.55 7.01
C PRO A 28 17.60 27.41 8.09
N SER A 29 16.58 26.95 8.70
CA SER A 29 16.15 27.25 10.07
C SER A 29 14.66 26.98 10.29
N ALA A 30 14.33 25.74 10.52
CA ALA A 30 13.15 25.40 11.31
C ALA A 30 13.60 24.35 12.32
N SER A 31 13.44 24.65 13.59
CA SER A 31 13.71 23.71 14.68
C SER A 31 12.86 22.46 14.44
N LYS A 32 13.51 21.35 14.07
CA LYS A 32 12.85 20.05 13.94
C LYS A 32 12.28 19.66 15.29
N THR A 33 10.98 19.79 15.45
CA THR A 33 10.25 19.05 16.49
C THR A 33 10.40 17.58 16.12
N GLN A 34 11.32 16.88 16.77
CA GLN A 34 11.53 15.45 16.55
C GLN A 34 10.28 14.72 17.01
N ALA A 35 9.60 14.10 16.09
CA ALA A 35 8.61 13.08 16.39
C ALA A 35 9.29 12.00 17.25
N THR A 36 8.84 11.81 18.49
CA THR A 36 9.40 10.85 19.45
C THR A 36 8.98 9.40 19.17
N GLY A 37 8.58 9.08 17.92
CA GLY A 37 8.27 7.73 17.48
C GLY A 37 9.48 7.03 16.87
N THR A 38 9.56 5.71 17.04
CA THR A 38 10.51 4.90 16.27
C THR A 38 10.19 5.07 14.78
N PRO A 39 11.18 5.40 13.92
CA PRO A 39 10.92 5.50 12.49
C PRO A 39 10.28 4.21 11.96
N THR A 40 9.19 4.35 11.23
CA THR A 40 8.49 3.21 10.63
C THR A 40 8.79 3.19 9.14
N GLY A 41 9.63 2.23 8.73
CA GLY A 41 9.94 2.02 7.32
C GLY A 41 8.81 1.29 6.61
N GLY A 42 8.59 1.63 5.32
CA GLY A 42 7.62 0.94 4.50
C GLY A 42 7.85 1.15 3.00
N TRP A 43 7.26 0.27 2.17
CA TRP A 43 7.40 0.33 0.73
C TRP A 43 6.13 -0.06 -0.01
N LEU A 44 6.00 0.47 -1.23
CA LEU A 44 4.95 0.08 -2.17
C LEU A 44 5.41 -1.13 -2.99
N MET A 45 4.48 -2.05 -3.22
CA MET A 45 4.63 -3.16 -4.16
C MET A 45 3.30 -3.46 -4.83
N THR A 46 3.38 -4.05 -6.03
CA THR A 46 2.26 -4.64 -6.75
C THR A 46 2.58 -6.07 -7.12
N ALA A 47 1.55 -6.89 -7.29
CA ALA A 47 1.66 -8.24 -7.84
C ALA A 47 0.43 -8.59 -8.65
N VAL A 48 0.63 -9.44 -9.66
CA VAL A 48 -0.39 -9.84 -10.63
C VAL A 48 -0.38 -11.35 -10.79
N ALA A 49 -1.55 -11.97 -10.63
CA ALA A 49 -1.75 -13.42 -10.83
C ALA A 49 -2.86 -13.64 -11.86
N PRO A 50 -2.53 -13.96 -13.14
CA PRO A 50 -3.53 -14.09 -14.20
C PRO A 50 -4.23 -15.46 -14.28
N TRP A 51 -3.84 -16.46 -13.48
CA TRP A 51 -4.28 -17.86 -13.60
C TRP A 51 -4.72 -18.51 -12.30
N GLY A 52 -5.62 -17.91 -11.55
CA GLY A 52 -6.19 -18.54 -10.36
C GLY A 52 -7.32 -19.51 -10.70
N GLU A 53 -7.44 -20.61 -9.98
CA GLU A 53 -8.63 -21.47 -10.02
C GLU A 53 -9.82 -20.82 -9.30
N SER A 54 -9.56 -19.90 -8.38
CA SER A 54 -10.52 -19.07 -7.63
C SER A 54 -9.92 -17.71 -7.30
N GLU A 55 -10.74 -16.77 -6.80
CA GLU A 55 -10.25 -15.50 -6.28
C GLU A 55 -9.24 -15.69 -5.14
N GLU A 56 -9.48 -16.68 -4.27
CA GLU A 56 -8.60 -17.00 -3.15
C GLU A 56 -7.25 -17.51 -3.63
N ASP A 57 -7.23 -18.35 -4.66
CA ASP A 57 -6.00 -18.86 -5.26
C ASP A 57 -5.21 -17.73 -5.96
N ALA A 58 -5.89 -16.87 -6.74
CA ALA A 58 -5.26 -15.70 -7.34
C ALA A 58 -4.70 -14.73 -6.28
N PHE A 59 -5.41 -14.56 -5.17
CA PHE A 59 -4.94 -13.76 -4.03
C PHE A 59 -3.67 -14.34 -3.39
N ASP A 60 -3.65 -15.64 -3.12
CA ASP A 60 -2.49 -16.32 -2.52
C ASP A 60 -1.25 -16.24 -3.43
N GLN A 61 -1.43 -16.44 -4.74
CA GLN A 61 -0.35 -16.25 -5.71
C GLN A 61 0.21 -14.81 -5.68
N CYS A 62 -0.66 -13.79 -5.65
CA CYS A 62 -0.22 -12.41 -5.51
C CYS A 62 0.55 -12.18 -4.20
N LEU A 63 0.14 -12.78 -3.07
CA LEU A 63 0.88 -12.68 -1.81
C LEU A 63 2.27 -13.30 -1.89
N VAL A 64 2.41 -14.43 -2.57
CA VAL A 64 3.71 -15.07 -2.80
C VAL A 64 4.61 -14.15 -3.61
N ASP A 65 4.11 -13.55 -4.68
CA ASP A 65 4.87 -12.64 -5.53
C ASP A 65 5.26 -11.34 -4.82
N LEU A 66 4.42 -10.85 -3.89
CA LEU A 66 4.77 -9.75 -3.00
C LEU A 66 5.82 -10.12 -1.94
N GLY A 67 6.19 -11.40 -1.82
CA GLY A 67 7.05 -11.90 -0.73
C GLY A 67 6.35 -11.94 0.64
N LEU A 68 5.02 -11.95 0.65
CA LEU A 68 4.17 -11.95 1.84
C LEU A 68 3.47 -13.29 2.09
N GLY A 69 3.61 -14.29 1.19
CA GLY A 69 2.93 -15.58 1.28
C GLY A 69 3.20 -16.33 2.60
N ASP A 70 4.39 -16.16 3.17
CA ASP A 70 4.77 -16.76 4.46
C ASP A 70 4.56 -15.81 5.67
N CYS A 71 3.92 -14.66 5.47
CA CYS A 71 3.69 -13.68 6.51
C CYS A 71 2.26 -13.76 7.08
N ARG A 72 2.08 -13.21 8.27
CA ARG A 72 0.78 -12.98 8.90
C ARG A 72 0.41 -11.52 8.68
N LEU A 73 -0.66 -11.25 7.92
CA LEU A 73 -1.02 -9.91 7.52
C LEU A 73 -2.07 -9.29 8.44
N VAL A 74 -1.88 -8.03 8.76
CA VAL A 74 -2.88 -7.17 9.40
C VAL A 74 -3.25 -6.07 8.42
N GLN A 75 -4.41 -6.19 7.79
CA GLN A 75 -4.93 -5.14 6.94
C GLN A 75 -5.46 -3.98 7.78
N VAL A 76 -4.88 -2.81 7.62
CA VAL A 76 -5.31 -1.58 8.28
C VAL A 76 -6.09 -0.71 7.29
N LYS A 77 -7.23 -0.20 7.74
CA LYS A 77 -8.06 0.75 6.99
C LYS A 77 -7.96 2.13 7.64
N GLY A 78 -7.71 3.13 6.84
CA GLY A 78 -7.56 4.50 7.29
C GLY A 78 -6.76 5.32 6.30
N ALA A 79 -6.60 6.61 6.60
CA ALA A 79 -5.83 7.50 5.76
C ALA A 79 -4.46 7.85 6.35
N MET A 80 -4.30 7.76 7.67
CA MET A 80 -3.05 8.14 8.34
C MET A 80 -2.13 6.93 8.45
N LEU A 81 -0.85 7.18 8.23
CA LEU A 81 0.24 6.24 8.51
C LEU A 81 0.83 6.52 9.89
N PRO A 82 1.61 5.58 10.45
CA PRO A 82 2.34 5.80 11.69
C PRO A 82 3.22 7.05 11.62
N MET A 83 3.34 7.75 12.75
CA MET A 83 4.24 8.91 12.87
C MET A 83 5.69 8.49 12.60
N GLY A 84 6.41 9.32 11.84
CA GLY A 84 7.79 9.02 11.46
C GLY A 84 7.91 8.01 10.30
N PHE A 85 6.84 7.82 9.52
CA PHE A 85 6.88 7.00 8.31
C PHE A 85 7.97 7.47 7.34
N THR A 86 8.76 6.52 6.83
CA THR A 86 9.78 6.73 5.80
C THR A 86 9.64 5.69 4.71
N ALA A 87 9.73 6.12 3.44
CA ALA A 87 9.77 5.18 2.33
C ALA A 87 11.13 4.47 2.30
N GLU A 88 11.10 3.15 2.18
CA GLU A 88 12.27 2.28 2.13
C GLU A 88 12.23 1.37 0.90
N PRO A 89 13.36 0.87 0.43
CA PRO A 89 13.35 -0.16 -0.60
C PRO A 89 12.76 -1.48 -0.06
N PRO A 90 12.10 -2.27 -0.92
CA PRO A 90 11.58 -3.59 -0.56
C PRO A 90 12.67 -4.51 0.02
N ARG A 91 12.32 -5.28 1.04
CA ARG A 91 13.20 -6.28 1.66
C ARG A 91 12.46 -7.58 1.96
N SER A 92 13.18 -8.68 2.00
CA SER A 92 12.61 -9.97 2.41
C SER A 92 12.22 -9.96 3.88
N LEU A 93 11.10 -10.58 4.19
CA LEU A 93 10.58 -10.71 5.54
C LEU A 93 10.76 -12.14 6.05
N PRO A 94 11.09 -12.35 7.34
CA PRO A 94 11.14 -13.68 7.92
C PRO A 94 9.76 -14.36 7.88
N MET A 95 9.76 -15.67 7.67
CA MET A 95 8.54 -16.51 7.75
C MET A 95 7.82 -16.30 9.09
N GLY A 96 6.49 -16.17 9.04
CA GLY A 96 5.64 -15.93 10.19
C GLY A 96 5.67 -14.50 10.75
N SER A 97 6.37 -13.57 10.09
CA SER A 97 6.35 -12.15 10.45
C SER A 97 4.92 -11.63 10.50
N LEU A 98 4.61 -10.82 11.52
CA LEU A 98 3.36 -10.07 11.57
C LEU A 98 3.58 -8.71 10.90
N VAL A 99 2.83 -8.45 9.84
CA VAL A 99 3.05 -7.30 8.95
C VAL A 99 1.78 -6.49 8.82
N GLU A 100 1.87 -5.20 9.11
CA GLU A 100 0.81 -4.25 8.77
C GLU A 100 0.85 -3.93 7.28
N CYS A 101 -0.31 -3.97 6.64
CA CYS A 101 -0.45 -3.65 5.22
C CYS A 101 -1.67 -2.78 4.97
N HIS A 102 -1.50 -1.76 4.13
CA HIS A 102 -2.59 -1.07 3.47
C HIS A 102 -2.63 -1.54 2.03
N PHE A 103 -3.63 -2.33 1.66
CA PHE A 103 -3.70 -2.84 0.31
C PHE A 103 -5.12 -2.77 -0.28
N SER A 104 -5.18 -2.75 -1.59
CA SER A 104 -6.36 -3.04 -2.39
C SER A 104 -6.09 -4.28 -3.23
N VAL A 105 -7.14 -5.03 -3.49
CA VAL A 105 -7.14 -6.18 -4.38
C VAL A 105 -8.33 -6.07 -5.31
N ALA A 106 -8.11 -6.39 -6.57
CA ALA A 106 -9.16 -6.50 -7.58
C ALA A 106 -9.04 -7.85 -8.29
N TYR A 107 -10.16 -8.37 -8.75
CA TYR A 107 -10.26 -9.63 -9.46
C TYR A 107 -10.98 -9.45 -10.77
N SER A 108 -10.64 -10.28 -11.73
CA SER A 108 -11.35 -10.42 -13.00
C SER A 108 -11.49 -11.89 -13.36
N TRP A 109 -12.35 -12.19 -14.31
CA TRP A 109 -12.63 -13.54 -14.77
C TRP A 109 -12.60 -13.60 -16.30
N ASP A 110 -12.08 -14.71 -16.87
CA ASP A 110 -12.26 -15.11 -18.27
C ASP A 110 -11.94 -13.99 -19.29
N GLY A 111 -10.72 -13.52 -19.31
CA GLY A 111 -10.25 -12.46 -20.20
C GLY A 111 -10.63 -11.04 -19.77
N GLY A 112 -11.34 -10.88 -18.65
CA GLY A 112 -11.62 -9.57 -18.08
C GLY A 112 -10.37 -8.90 -17.53
N THR A 113 -10.45 -7.59 -17.30
CA THR A 113 -9.40 -6.79 -16.69
C THR A 113 -9.81 -6.28 -15.31
N ALA A 114 -8.84 -6.12 -14.42
CA ALA A 114 -9.01 -5.47 -13.12
C ALA A 114 -7.72 -4.75 -12.74
N CYS A 115 -7.83 -3.69 -11.95
CA CYS A 115 -6.72 -2.84 -11.60
C CYS A 115 -6.71 -2.54 -10.10
N ALA A 116 -5.53 -2.48 -9.50
CA ALA A 116 -5.34 -2.09 -8.10
C ALA A 116 -4.24 -1.05 -7.98
N GLY A 117 -4.43 -0.11 -7.03
CA GLY A 117 -3.47 0.94 -6.78
C GLY A 117 -3.30 1.25 -5.30
N ALA A 118 -2.09 1.60 -4.91
CA ALA A 118 -1.74 2.12 -3.60
C ALA A 118 -0.82 3.33 -3.74
N ALA A 119 -1.02 4.33 -2.88
CA ALA A 119 -0.21 5.53 -2.85
C ALA A 119 0.00 6.00 -1.42
N TRP A 120 1.14 6.62 -1.16
CA TRP A 120 1.42 7.32 0.09
C TRP A 120 1.91 8.74 -0.18
N ALA A 121 1.73 9.64 0.79
CA ALA A 121 2.31 10.97 0.77
C ALA A 121 2.79 11.35 2.18
N ARG A 122 4.02 11.89 2.27
CA ARG A 122 4.51 12.61 3.43
C ARG A 122 4.15 14.08 3.27
N CYS A 123 3.67 14.69 4.33
CA CYS A 123 3.08 16.01 4.29
C CYS A 123 3.43 16.80 5.54
N ASN A 124 3.36 18.13 5.42
CA ASN A 124 3.31 19.03 6.58
C ASN A 124 1.86 19.39 6.89
N THR A 125 1.52 19.44 8.18
CA THR A 125 0.31 20.10 8.66
C THR A 125 0.48 21.62 8.69
N PRO A 126 -0.60 22.41 8.82
CA PRO A 126 -0.50 23.86 8.99
C PRO A 126 0.33 24.29 10.22
N GLU A 127 0.40 23.45 11.24
CA GLU A 127 1.18 23.65 12.45
C GLU A 127 2.66 23.30 12.26
N GLY A 128 3.04 22.75 11.11
CA GLY A 128 4.41 22.37 10.76
C GLY A 128 4.81 20.98 11.27
N GLU A 129 3.86 20.13 11.65
CA GLU A 129 4.12 18.74 12.00
C GLU A 129 4.20 17.89 10.73
N GLU A 130 5.16 16.97 10.68
CA GLU A 130 5.28 16.01 9.59
C GLU A 130 4.38 14.80 9.86
N VAL A 131 3.51 14.51 8.90
CA VAL A 131 2.59 13.37 8.91
C VAL A 131 2.67 12.62 7.59
N ALA A 132 2.15 11.40 7.55
CA ALA A 132 2.03 10.65 6.31
C ALA A 132 0.62 10.08 6.14
N ILE A 133 0.16 10.02 4.89
CA ILE A 133 -1.14 9.48 4.53
C ILE A 133 -0.99 8.40 3.45
N VAL A 134 -1.99 7.53 3.37
CA VAL A 134 -2.08 6.45 2.39
C VAL A 134 -3.43 6.48 1.70
N ALA A 135 -3.48 6.05 0.45
CA ALA A 135 -4.69 5.78 -0.32
C ALA A 135 -4.55 4.45 -1.05
N THR A 136 -5.64 3.69 -1.16
CA THR A 136 -5.70 2.45 -1.92
C THR A 136 -7.00 2.40 -2.71
N ILE A 137 -6.97 1.85 -3.91
CA ILE A 137 -8.12 1.74 -4.80
C ILE A 137 -8.09 0.40 -5.55
N ALA A 138 -9.26 -0.16 -5.80
CA ALA A 138 -9.47 -1.29 -6.69
C ALA A 138 -10.58 -0.92 -7.67
N THR A 139 -10.38 -1.21 -8.95
CA THR A 139 -11.31 -0.88 -10.04
C THR A 139 -11.40 -2.01 -11.06
N GLU A 140 -12.40 -1.93 -11.92
CA GLU A 140 -12.51 -2.71 -13.16
C GLU A 140 -12.09 -1.88 -14.38
N ASP A 141 -11.61 -0.64 -14.14
CA ASP A 141 -11.08 0.26 -15.16
C ASP A 141 -9.65 -0.13 -15.54
N ASP A 142 -9.10 0.51 -16.57
CA ASP A 142 -7.72 0.33 -16.99
C ASP A 142 -6.72 1.01 -16.03
N TYR A 143 -5.44 0.77 -16.30
CA TYR A 143 -4.33 1.33 -15.53
C TYR A 143 -4.39 2.87 -15.44
N GLU A 144 -4.62 3.56 -16.57
CA GLU A 144 -4.58 5.02 -16.64
C GLU A 144 -5.73 5.66 -15.84
N GLU A 145 -6.95 5.15 -15.99
CA GLU A 145 -8.11 5.62 -15.24
C GLU A 145 -7.94 5.37 -13.74
N THR A 146 -7.45 4.18 -13.37
CA THR A 146 -7.18 3.82 -11.97
C THR A 146 -6.13 4.74 -11.34
N GLU A 147 -5.05 5.05 -12.05
CA GLU A 147 -4.03 5.99 -11.57
C GLU A 147 -4.63 7.39 -11.35
N ILE A 148 -5.47 7.88 -12.27
CA ILE A 148 -6.16 9.16 -12.14
C ILE A 148 -7.08 9.17 -10.93
N LEU A 149 -7.86 8.11 -10.74
CA LEU A 149 -8.78 7.96 -9.61
C LEU A 149 -8.03 7.93 -8.26
N LEU A 150 -6.92 7.20 -8.20
CA LEU A 150 -6.07 7.13 -7.02
C LEU A 150 -5.47 8.50 -6.67
N LYS A 151 -4.96 9.23 -7.66
CA LYS A 151 -4.46 10.61 -7.49
C LYS A 151 -5.54 11.54 -6.97
N ARG A 152 -6.75 11.47 -7.53
CA ARG A 152 -7.91 12.25 -7.04
C ARG A 152 -8.28 11.91 -5.61
N GLN A 153 -8.25 10.63 -5.24
CA GLN A 153 -8.51 10.19 -3.87
C GLN A 153 -7.46 10.76 -2.90
N MET A 154 -6.18 10.71 -3.27
CA MET A 154 -5.11 11.29 -2.49
C MET A 154 -5.29 12.80 -2.32
N GLN A 155 -5.58 13.54 -3.39
CA GLN A 155 -5.84 14.99 -3.34
C GLN A 155 -7.00 15.34 -2.39
N ARG A 156 -8.10 14.57 -2.42
CA ARG A 156 -9.22 14.77 -1.48
C ARG A 156 -8.80 14.55 -0.03
N ARG A 157 -7.96 13.55 0.24
CA ARG A 157 -7.44 13.27 1.58
C ARG A 157 -6.52 14.38 2.08
N LEU A 158 -5.70 14.95 1.20
CA LEU A 158 -4.84 16.09 1.49
C LEU A 158 -5.67 17.35 1.78
N ALA A 159 -6.56 17.71 0.87
CA ALA A 159 -7.41 18.89 0.99
C ALA A 159 -8.30 18.86 2.25
N SER A 160 -8.83 17.67 2.61
CA SER A 160 -9.68 17.55 3.81
C SER A 160 -8.94 17.72 5.14
N ARG A 161 -7.61 17.83 5.11
CA ARG A 161 -6.73 17.95 6.28
C ARG A 161 -5.76 19.12 6.20
N ASP A 162 -5.89 19.96 5.16
CA ASP A 162 -4.99 21.08 4.87
C ASP A 162 -3.51 20.68 4.85
N LEU A 163 -3.20 19.52 4.23
CA LEU A 163 -1.86 18.97 4.19
C LEU A 163 -1.09 19.44 2.95
N GLU A 164 0.17 19.82 3.15
CA GLU A 164 1.10 20.17 2.08
C GLU A 164 2.06 19.00 1.80
N ILE A 165 2.14 18.54 0.55
CA ILE A 165 2.97 17.40 0.16
C ILE A 165 4.45 17.76 0.20
N ILE A 166 5.26 16.92 0.86
CA ILE A 166 6.71 16.94 0.84
C ILE A 166 7.24 15.91 -0.18
N GLU A 167 6.69 14.69 -0.11
CA GLU A 167 7.12 13.54 -0.91
C GLU A 167 5.94 12.58 -1.08
N HIS A 168 5.90 11.85 -2.18
CA HIS A 168 4.88 10.85 -2.42
C HIS A 168 5.38 9.68 -3.25
N GLY A 169 4.69 8.56 -3.16
CA GLY A 169 4.88 7.39 -4.00
C GLY A 169 3.54 6.83 -4.44
N ILE A 170 3.52 6.24 -5.62
CA ILE A 170 2.35 5.60 -6.22
C ILE A 170 2.77 4.29 -6.87
N ALA A 171 1.95 3.27 -6.73
CA ALA A 171 2.07 2.01 -7.43
C ALA A 171 0.67 1.57 -7.89
N VAL A 172 0.54 1.27 -9.16
CA VAL A 172 -0.68 0.77 -9.79
C VAL A 172 -0.28 -0.40 -10.67
N ASP A 173 -1.13 -1.40 -10.76
CA ASP A 173 -0.94 -2.52 -11.66
C ASP A 173 -2.27 -3.05 -12.15
N GLU A 174 -2.25 -3.75 -13.29
CA GLU A 174 -3.42 -4.25 -13.98
C GLU A 174 -3.25 -5.75 -14.26
N VAL A 175 -4.33 -6.52 -14.10
CA VAL A 175 -4.40 -7.91 -14.50
C VAL A 175 -5.41 -8.09 -15.62
N THR A 176 -5.03 -8.89 -16.63
CA THR A 176 -5.98 -9.51 -17.55
C THR A 176 -6.05 -10.99 -17.20
N ALA A 177 -7.22 -11.47 -16.79
CA ALA A 177 -7.44 -12.87 -16.45
C ALA A 177 -7.23 -13.77 -17.69
N ALA A 178 -6.63 -14.93 -17.52
CA ALA A 178 -6.57 -15.94 -18.59
C ALA A 178 -7.96 -16.53 -18.85
N GLU A 179 -8.17 -17.07 -20.07
CA GLU A 179 -9.44 -17.71 -20.44
C GLU A 179 -9.79 -18.83 -19.45
N GLY A 180 -11.01 -18.79 -18.92
CA GLY A 180 -11.53 -19.77 -17.97
C GLY A 180 -10.86 -19.75 -16.57
N HIS A 181 -10.12 -18.69 -16.24
CA HIS A 181 -9.43 -18.54 -14.97
C HIS A 181 -9.78 -17.20 -14.28
N TRP A 182 -9.54 -17.16 -12.98
CA TRP A 182 -9.54 -15.92 -12.22
C TRP A 182 -8.20 -15.20 -12.37
N GLY A 183 -8.25 -13.89 -12.56
CA GLY A 183 -7.10 -13.01 -12.45
C GLY A 183 -7.20 -12.20 -11.18
N GLY A 184 -6.09 -12.01 -10.47
CA GLY A 184 -5.98 -11.16 -9.31
C GLY A 184 -4.86 -10.13 -9.45
N VAL A 185 -5.07 -8.93 -8.91
CA VAL A 185 -4.05 -7.89 -8.81
C VAL A 185 -4.09 -7.26 -7.43
N ILE A 186 -2.94 -7.09 -6.82
CA ILE A 186 -2.78 -6.43 -5.52
C ILE A 186 -1.84 -5.24 -5.65
N ALA A 187 -2.22 -4.12 -5.04
CA ALA A 187 -1.31 -3.01 -4.75
C ALA A 187 -1.27 -2.76 -3.24
N ALA A 188 -0.08 -2.75 -2.65
CA ALA A 188 0.11 -2.71 -1.21
C ALA A 188 1.18 -1.69 -0.78
N LEU A 189 0.92 -1.00 0.33
CA LEU A 189 1.93 -0.37 1.17
C LEU A 189 2.19 -1.29 2.36
N ILE A 190 3.42 -1.75 2.50
CA ILE A 190 3.87 -2.75 3.47
C ILE A 190 4.64 -2.04 4.58
N LEU A 191 4.26 -2.26 5.85
CA LEU A 191 4.82 -1.62 7.05
C LEU A 191 5.23 -2.72 8.06
N PRO A 192 6.38 -3.36 7.90
CA PRO A 192 6.73 -4.55 8.68
C PRO A 192 7.01 -4.27 10.15
N ASP A 193 7.42 -3.05 10.50
CA ASP A 193 7.89 -2.69 11.84
C ASP A 193 6.89 -1.80 12.61
N SER A 194 5.73 -1.48 12.02
CA SER A 194 4.76 -0.52 12.56
C SER A 194 4.08 -0.99 13.85
N LEU A 195 3.84 -2.29 13.98
CA LEU A 195 3.07 -2.85 15.10
C LEU A 195 3.85 -2.91 16.41
N GLY A 196 5.16 -2.63 16.41
CA GLY A 196 5.99 -2.67 17.61
C GLY A 196 6.05 -4.05 18.32
N ILE A 197 5.33 -5.04 17.78
CA ILE A 197 5.22 -6.41 18.31
C ILE A 197 6.40 -7.26 17.83
N GLY A 198 7.21 -6.71 16.94
CA GLY A 198 8.37 -7.34 16.36
C GLY A 198 9.67 -6.88 17.03
N GLY A 199 9.96 -7.42 18.18
CA GLY A 199 11.35 -7.79 18.37
C GLY A 199 11.68 -8.80 17.28
N PRO A 200 12.95 -8.97 16.82
CA PRO A 200 13.27 -9.79 15.67
C PRO A 200 12.64 -11.18 15.83
N VAL A 201 11.56 -11.41 15.12
CA VAL A 201 10.97 -12.73 14.93
C VAL A 201 12.03 -13.46 14.11
N GLY A 202 12.80 -14.33 14.76
CA GLY A 202 13.88 -15.05 14.09
C GLY A 202 15.27 -14.92 14.71
N ARG A 203 15.47 -14.25 15.82
CA ARG A 203 16.49 -14.69 16.72
C ARG A 203 16.00 -16.02 17.31
N VAL A 204 16.42 -17.10 16.70
CA VAL A 204 16.64 -18.33 17.44
C VAL A 204 17.39 -17.86 18.67
N ARG A 205 16.68 -17.82 19.80
CA ARG A 205 17.33 -17.71 21.08
C ARG A 205 18.22 -18.92 21.12
N GLU A 206 19.52 -18.74 20.88
CA GLU A 206 20.50 -19.70 21.34
C GLU A 206 20.28 -19.75 22.86
N THR A 207 19.37 -20.63 23.27
CA THR A 207 19.32 -21.08 24.63
C THR A 207 20.62 -21.84 24.81
N SER A 208 21.62 -21.09 25.30
CA SER A 208 22.75 -21.75 25.93
C SER A 208 22.15 -22.77 26.87
N SER A 209 22.39 -24.02 26.47
CA SER A 209 22.10 -25.21 27.17
C SER A 209 22.37 -25.08 28.65
N SER A 210 21.40 -25.32 29.48
CA SER A 210 21.58 -26.25 30.57
C SER A 210 20.25 -26.51 31.26
N THR A 211 19.97 -27.76 31.38
CA THR A 211 19.18 -28.43 32.40
C THR A 211 17.68 -28.57 32.14
N GLY A 212 17.26 -29.82 31.87
CA GLY A 212 15.97 -30.33 32.26
C GLY A 212 14.98 -30.64 31.15
N LEU A 213 15.36 -31.46 30.19
CA LEU A 213 14.38 -32.21 29.41
C LEU A 213 13.67 -33.22 30.30
N ARG A 214 12.45 -32.94 30.71
CA ARG A 214 11.50 -33.96 31.08
C ARG A 214 10.85 -34.49 29.81
N SER A 215 11.19 -35.69 29.46
CA SER A 215 10.52 -36.53 28.48
C SER A 215 9.05 -36.64 28.82
N ALA A 216 8.19 -36.20 27.92
CA ALA A 216 6.81 -36.65 27.86
C ALA A 216 6.65 -37.44 26.58
N SER A 217 6.46 -38.74 26.80
CA SER A 217 6.24 -39.76 25.82
C SER A 217 4.88 -39.65 25.14
N ASP A 218 4.87 -40.09 23.90
CA ASP A 218 3.80 -40.73 23.15
C ASP A 218 2.41 -40.03 23.05
N GLY A 219 2.12 -39.63 21.85
CA GLY A 219 0.79 -39.40 21.32
C GLY A 219 0.86 -39.35 19.82
N GLY A 220 1.04 -40.50 19.17
CA GLY A 220 1.00 -40.62 17.71
C GLY A 220 -0.40 -40.28 17.18
N GLY A 221 -0.49 -39.24 16.38
CA GLY A 221 -1.62 -38.93 15.51
C GLY A 221 -1.14 -38.89 14.09
N ASN A 222 -1.43 -39.96 13.33
CA ASN A 222 -1.26 -39.98 11.88
C ASN A 222 -2.26 -39.02 11.25
N PHE A 223 -1.77 -37.97 10.59
CA PHE A 223 -2.51 -37.28 9.56
C PHE A 223 -2.05 -37.82 8.21
N SER A 224 -2.95 -38.55 7.52
CA SER A 224 -2.83 -38.86 6.10
C SER A 224 -3.60 -37.79 5.34
N LEU A 225 -2.96 -37.21 4.33
CA LEU A 225 -3.59 -36.49 3.24
C LEU A 225 -4.21 -37.49 2.28
#